data_8834bfe57e110614f114b720f0939f8b
#
_entry.id   8834bfe57e110614f114b720f0939f8b
#
_cell.length_a   1.000
_cell.length_b   1.000
_cell.length_c   1.000
_cell.angle_alpha   90.00
_cell.angle_beta   90.00
_cell.angle_gamma   90.00
#
_symmetry.space_group_name_H-M   'P 1'
#
loop_
_entity.id
_entity.type
_entity.pdbx_description
1 polymer ?
#
loop_
_entity_poly.entity_id
_entity_poly.type
_entity_poly.pdbx_seq_one_letter_code
_entity_poly.pdbx_strand_id
1 'polypeptide(L)'
;MTEFTSEIKTIPYSEEKIYEVLSDLSNLEKVKDKIPQEKISDFSFDTDSCSFSVNPIGKIKFLIVDREPFKAIKFEVAQVPIDVNMWIQLKETEPGVTKMKLTMKAALNPFLKPMLSKPLQDGINKAADMLAQVPYNEIK
;
A
#
# COMPACT_ATOMS: atom_id res chain seq x y z
N MET A 1 18.26 1.09 -7.75
CA MET A 1 16.95 1.67 -7.45
C MET A 1 16.94 2.30 -6.06
N THR A 2 16.16 3.34 -5.89
CA THR A 2 16.03 4.00 -4.59
C THR A 2 14.96 3.27 -3.78
N GLU A 3 15.26 2.95 -2.54
CA GLU A 3 14.34 2.23 -1.67
C GLU A 3 13.75 3.16 -0.61
N PHE A 4 12.45 3.04 -0.39
CA PHE A 4 11.72 3.75 0.66
C PHE A 4 10.98 2.71 1.51
N THR A 5 11.03 2.87 2.83
CA THR A 5 10.31 1.99 3.74
C THR A 5 9.41 2.83 4.64
N SER A 6 8.23 2.31 4.92
CA SER A 6 7.33 2.95 5.87
C SER A 6 7.76 2.67 7.30
N GLU A 7 7.16 3.39 8.24
CA GLU A 7 7.22 3.02 9.64
C GLU A 7 6.53 1.66 9.81
N ILE A 8 6.98 0.90 10.80
CA ILE A 8 6.35 -0.37 11.13
C ILE A 8 5.07 -0.09 11.90
N LYS A 9 3.95 -0.66 11.42
CA LYS A 9 2.65 -0.49 12.06
C LYS A 9 2.24 -1.78 12.77
N THR A 10 1.70 -1.64 13.96
CA THR A 10 1.15 -2.76 14.71
C THR A 10 -0.35 -2.83 14.46
N ILE A 11 -0.83 -3.97 13.96
CA ILE A 11 -2.22 -4.16 13.61
C ILE A 11 -2.80 -5.27 14.48
N PRO A 12 -3.94 -5.03 15.18
CA PRO A 12 -4.49 -5.99 16.13
C PRO A 12 -5.32 -7.09 15.46
N TYR A 13 -4.74 -7.74 14.45
CA TYR A 13 -5.35 -8.86 13.72
C TYR A 13 -4.25 -9.82 13.29
N SER A 14 -4.63 -11.07 12.99
CA SER A 14 -3.67 -12.07 12.52
C SER A 14 -3.15 -11.71 11.12
N GLU A 15 -1.97 -12.20 10.76
CA GLU A 15 -1.43 -12.00 9.42
C GLU A 15 -2.32 -12.66 8.37
N GLU A 16 -2.94 -13.78 8.70
CA GLU A 16 -3.89 -14.44 7.80
C GLU A 16 -5.09 -13.53 7.49
N LYS A 17 -5.65 -12.90 8.51
CA LYS A 17 -6.81 -12.01 8.35
C LYS A 17 -6.47 -10.80 7.47
N ILE A 18 -5.33 -10.18 7.76
CA ILE A 18 -4.87 -9.03 7.00
C ILE A 18 -4.58 -9.42 5.55
N TYR A 19 -3.90 -10.53 5.36
CA TYR A 19 -3.57 -11.03 4.03
C TYR A 19 -4.83 -11.32 3.21
N GLU A 20 -5.81 -12.00 3.80
CA GLU A 20 -7.07 -12.32 3.11
C GLU A 20 -7.77 -11.07 2.59
N VAL A 21 -7.74 -9.98 3.35
CA VAL A 21 -8.36 -8.73 2.92
C VAL A 21 -7.53 -8.05 1.85
N LEU A 22 -6.22 -7.89 2.06
CA LEU A 22 -5.38 -7.11 1.16
C LEU A 22 -4.96 -7.85 -0.11
N SER A 23 -5.03 -9.18 -0.13
CA SER A 23 -4.73 -9.95 -1.33
C SER A 23 -5.86 -9.91 -2.36
N ASP A 24 -7.03 -9.40 -1.98
CA ASP A 24 -8.13 -9.11 -2.88
C ASP A 24 -8.54 -7.67 -2.62
N LEU A 25 -8.04 -6.75 -3.45
CA LEU A 25 -8.23 -5.33 -3.22
C LEU A 25 -9.68 -4.87 -3.37
N SER A 26 -10.55 -5.70 -3.97
CA SER A 26 -11.98 -5.38 -4.02
C SER A 26 -12.60 -5.28 -2.64
N ASN A 27 -11.99 -5.90 -1.63
CA ASN A 27 -12.43 -5.77 -0.25
C ASN A 27 -12.35 -4.33 0.28
N LEU A 28 -11.44 -3.53 -0.26
CA LEU A 28 -11.27 -2.14 0.17
C LEU A 28 -12.42 -1.25 -0.27
N GLU A 29 -13.19 -1.67 -1.27
CA GLU A 29 -14.39 -0.95 -1.69
C GLU A 29 -15.39 -0.84 -0.54
N LYS A 30 -15.43 -1.84 0.34
CA LYS A 30 -16.35 -1.89 1.47
C LYS A 30 -16.02 -0.86 2.55
N VAL A 31 -14.79 -0.37 2.59
CA VAL A 31 -14.33 0.61 3.59
C VAL A 31 -13.86 1.90 2.95
N LYS A 32 -14.18 2.09 1.69
CA LYS A 32 -13.77 3.26 0.91
C LYS A 32 -14.11 4.58 1.61
N ASP A 33 -15.27 4.66 2.23
CA ASP A 33 -15.72 5.87 2.91
C ASP A 33 -14.92 6.18 4.17
N LYS A 34 -14.18 5.21 4.69
CA LYS A 34 -13.35 5.38 5.88
C LYS A 34 -11.92 5.78 5.56
N ILE A 35 -11.58 5.85 4.27
CA ILE A 35 -10.24 6.26 3.82
C ILE A 35 -10.19 7.78 3.76
N PRO A 36 -9.20 8.44 4.41
CA PRO A 36 -9.06 9.90 4.30
C PRO A 36 -8.83 10.33 2.87
N GLN A 37 -9.57 11.35 2.40
CA GLN A 37 -9.53 11.78 1.01
C GLN A 37 -9.02 13.21 0.82
N GLU A 38 -8.20 13.71 1.73
CA GLU A 38 -7.70 15.09 1.63
C GLU A 38 -6.87 15.37 0.39
N LYS A 39 -5.96 14.46 0.05
CA LYS A 39 -5.07 14.59 -1.10
C LYS A 39 -5.20 13.42 -2.08
N ILE A 40 -6.06 12.49 -1.77
CA ILE A 40 -6.25 11.25 -2.53
C ILE A 40 -7.74 11.13 -2.85
N SER A 41 -8.06 10.94 -4.12
CA SER A 41 -9.45 10.88 -4.58
C SER A 41 -9.61 9.85 -5.71
N ASP A 42 -10.84 9.67 -6.16
CA ASP A 42 -11.18 8.81 -7.30
C ASP A 42 -10.72 7.35 -7.12
N PHE A 43 -10.94 6.81 -5.91
CA PHE A 43 -10.60 5.42 -5.63
C PHE A 43 -11.39 4.45 -6.50
N SER A 44 -10.68 3.47 -7.04
CA SER A 44 -11.28 2.35 -7.76
C SER A 44 -10.54 1.08 -7.37
N PHE A 45 -11.29 0.05 -7.00
CA PHE A 45 -10.71 -1.21 -6.53
C PHE A 45 -11.27 -2.38 -7.31
N ASP A 46 -10.40 -3.33 -7.67
CA ASP A 46 -10.83 -4.64 -8.14
C ASP A 46 -9.96 -5.70 -7.46
N THR A 47 -10.10 -6.97 -7.87
CA THR A 47 -9.40 -8.07 -7.19
C THR A 47 -7.90 -7.91 -7.18
N ASP A 48 -7.32 -7.48 -8.31
CA ASP A 48 -5.86 -7.45 -8.48
C ASP A 48 -5.29 -6.05 -8.59
N SER A 49 -6.11 -5.01 -8.48
CA SER A 49 -5.60 -3.65 -8.65
C SER A 49 -6.38 -2.63 -7.86
N CYS A 50 -5.75 -1.50 -7.64
CA CYS A 50 -6.44 -0.31 -7.16
C CYS A 50 -5.85 0.91 -7.87
N SER A 51 -6.70 1.92 -8.07
CA SER A 51 -6.25 3.17 -8.64
C SER A 51 -6.84 4.33 -7.87
N PHE A 52 -6.13 5.46 -7.89
CA PHE A 52 -6.58 6.68 -7.24
C PHE A 52 -5.78 7.85 -7.79
N SER A 53 -6.29 9.05 -7.55
CA SER A 53 -5.62 10.27 -7.95
C SER A 53 -4.95 10.92 -6.74
N VAL A 54 -3.69 11.33 -6.91
CA VAL A 54 -2.89 11.97 -5.86
C VAL A 54 -2.42 13.32 -6.38
N ASN A 55 -2.76 14.41 -5.69
CA ASN A 55 -2.26 15.73 -6.05
C ASN A 55 -0.82 15.90 -5.59
N PRO A 56 0.07 16.44 -6.40
CA PRO A 56 -0.09 16.89 -7.81
C PRO A 56 0.27 15.83 -8.86
N ILE A 57 0.54 14.58 -8.45
CA ILE A 57 1.08 13.54 -9.32
C ILE A 57 0.07 13.09 -10.39
N GLY A 58 -1.23 13.02 -10.04
CA GLY A 58 -2.26 12.55 -10.93
C GLY A 58 -2.69 11.12 -10.62
N LYS A 59 -3.24 10.43 -11.60
CA LYS A 59 -3.78 9.09 -11.40
C LYS A 59 -2.67 8.04 -11.35
N ILE A 60 -2.73 7.17 -10.35
CA ILE A 60 -1.77 6.08 -10.15
C ILE A 60 -2.55 4.79 -10.03
N LYS A 61 -2.01 3.71 -10.59
CA LYS A 61 -2.60 2.38 -10.50
C LYS A 61 -1.59 1.39 -9.93
N PHE A 62 -2.01 0.67 -8.89
CA PHE A 62 -1.23 -0.40 -8.29
C PHE A 62 -1.78 -1.75 -8.75
N LEU A 63 -0.91 -2.60 -9.28
CA LEU A 63 -1.27 -3.94 -9.74
C LEU A 63 -0.59 -4.97 -8.88
N ILE A 64 -1.36 -5.93 -8.34
CA ILE A 64 -0.77 -7.05 -7.62
C ILE A 64 -0.13 -7.99 -8.66
N VAL A 65 1.17 -8.24 -8.53
CA VAL A 65 1.90 -9.11 -9.45
C VAL A 65 2.43 -10.37 -8.78
N ASP A 66 2.44 -10.42 -7.46
CA ASP A 66 2.84 -11.62 -6.73
C ASP A 66 2.21 -11.62 -5.35
N ARG A 67 1.85 -12.81 -4.89
CA ARG A 67 1.26 -13.02 -3.57
C ARG A 67 2.02 -14.13 -2.86
N GLU A 68 2.61 -13.80 -1.72
CA GLU A 68 3.23 -14.77 -0.82
C GLU A 68 2.31 -14.92 0.38
N PRO A 69 1.55 -16.03 0.47
CA PRO A 69 0.49 -16.17 1.48
C PRO A 69 0.95 -15.82 2.89
N PHE A 70 0.20 -14.92 3.51
CA PHE A 70 0.36 -14.43 4.88
C PHE A 70 1.63 -13.62 5.15
N LYS A 71 2.53 -13.47 4.18
CA LYS A 71 3.82 -12.80 4.36
C LYS A 71 3.97 -11.52 3.57
N ALA A 72 3.63 -11.53 2.29
CA ALA A 72 3.86 -10.36 1.46
C ALA A 72 2.95 -10.31 0.25
N ILE A 73 2.70 -9.09 -0.22
CA ILE A 73 1.99 -8.84 -1.48
C ILE A 73 2.85 -7.86 -2.26
N LYS A 74 3.21 -8.23 -3.50
CA LYS A 74 4.03 -7.38 -4.36
C LYS A 74 3.17 -6.68 -5.39
N PHE A 75 3.41 -5.38 -5.57
CA PHE A 75 2.72 -4.53 -6.54
C PHE A 75 3.68 -3.96 -7.55
N GLU A 76 3.22 -3.78 -8.78
CA GLU A 76 3.84 -2.88 -9.74
C GLU A 76 2.98 -1.61 -9.81
N VAL A 77 3.62 -0.46 -9.95
CA VAL A 77 2.92 0.80 -10.11
C VAL A 77 2.85 1.11 -11.60
N ALA A 78 1.64 1.18 -12.14
CA ALA A 78 1.39 1.49 -13.54
C ALA A 78 1.06 2.97 -13.72
N GLN A 79 1.12 3.43 -14.98
CA GLN A 79 0.76 4.81 -15.37
C GLN A 79 1.73 5.88 -14.81
N VAL A 80 2.96 5.47 -14.51
CA VAL A 80 4.04 6.38 -14.16
C VAL A 80 5.21 6.15 -15.10
N PRO A 81 6.02 7.17 -15.39
CA PRO A 81 7.09 7.06 -16.39
C PRO A 81 8.38 6.40 -15.89
N ILE A 82 8.35 5.77 -14.73
CA ILE A 82 9.52 5.10 -14.15
C ILE A 82 9.08 3.75 -13.59
N ASP A 83 10.05 2.84 -13.40
CA ASP A 83 9.77 1.56 -12.78
C ASP A 83 9.63 1.72 -11.27
N VAL A 84 8.48 1.32 -10.73
CA VAL A 84 8.21 1.36 -9.31
C VAL A 84 7.57 0.04 -8.88
N ASN A 85 8.11 -0.56 -7.84
CA ASN A 85 7.54 -1.74 -7.21
C ASN A 85 7.29 -1.44 -5.73
N MET A 86 6.26 -2.06 -5.17
CA MET A 86 5.93 -1.91 -3.77
C MET A 86 5.58 -3.25 -3.15
N TRP A 87 5.92 -3.43 -1.90
CA TRP A 87 5.60 -4.64 -1.13
C TRP A 87 4.87 -4.25 0.13
N ILE A 88 3.81 -5.00 0.44
CA ILE A 88 3.21 -5.01 1.77
C ILE A 88 3.77 -6.24 2.46
N GLN A 89 4.46 -6.06 3.58
CA GLN A 89 5.11 -7.13 4.31
C GLN A 89 4.45 -7.29 5.67
N LEU A 90 4.12 -8.54 6.01
CA LEU A 90 3.40 -8.87 7.24
C LEU A 90 4.20 -9.85 8.07
N LYS A 91 4.19 -9.65 9.39
CA LYS A 91 4.81 -10.59 10.32
C LYS A 91 4.02 -10.61 11.62
N GLU A 92 3.36 -11.73 11.88
CA GLU A 92 2.63 -11.91 13.13
C GLU A 92 3.64 -12.18 14.23
N THR A 93 3.63 -11.35 15.28
CA THR A 93 4.58 -11.43 16.38
C THR A 93 3.98 -12.09 17.62
N GLU A 94 2.65 -11.99 17.77
CA GLU A 94 1.89 -12.62 18.82
C GLU A 94 0.55 -13.02 18.21
N PRO A 95 -0.16 -14.03 18.77
CA PRO A 95 -1.46 -14.41 18.23
C PRO A 95 -2.39 -13.20 18.11
N GLY A 96 -2.84 -12.92 16.90
CA GLY A 96 -3.73 -11.81 16.62
C GLY A 96 -3.07 -10.43 16.58
N VAL A 97 -1.73 -10.37 16.58
CA VAL A 97 -0.99 -9.10 16.48
C VAL A 97 0.05 -9.22 15.38
N THR A 98 -0.06 -8.35 14.37
CA THR A 98 0.81 -8.38 13.21
C THR A 98 1.55 -7.06 13.04
N LYS A 99 2.82 -7.13 12.71
CA LYS A 99 3.61 -5.98 12.28
C LYS A 99 3.56 -5.88 10.77
N MET A 100 3.29 -4.69 10.27
CA MET A 100 3.22 -4.41 8.84
C MET A 100 4.22 -3.34 8.46
N LYS A 101 4.90 -3.56 7.33
CA LYS A 101 5.81 -2.57 6.75
C LYS A 101 5.56 -2.53 5.25
N LEU A 102 5.61 -1.33 4.68
CA LEU A 102 5.58 -1.15 3.24
C LEU A 102 6.98 -0.82 2.76
N THR A 103 7.37 -1.41 1.65
CA THR A 103 8.66 -1.13 1.00
C THR A 103 8.39 -0.75 -0.45
N MET A 104 9.02 0.32 -0.93
CA MET A 104 8.91 0.77 -2.31
C MET A 104 10.30 0.90 -2.91
N LYS A 105 10.48 0.41 -4.13
CA LYS A 105 11.71 0.61 -4.90
C LYS A 105 11.37 1.33 -6.19
N ALA A 106 12.01 2.47 -6.42
CA ALA A 106 11.73 3.32 -7.57
C ALA A 106 13.02 3.60 -8.34
N ALA A 107 12.93 3.54 -9.67
CA ALA A 107 14.07 3.81 -10.55
C ALA A 107 14.21 5.33 -10.72
N LEU A 108 14.75 6.01 -9.72
CA LEU A 108 14.95 7.45 -9.72
C LEU A 108 16.36 7.78 -10.21
N ASN A 109 16.46 8.59 -11.28
CA ASN A 109 17.76 9.09 -11.71
C ASN A 109 18.22 10.19 -10.75
N PRO A 110 19.51 10.60 -10.79
CA PRO A 110 20.04 11.61 -9.87
C PRO A 110 19.30 12.96 -9.95
N PHE A 111 18.65 13.24 -11.07
CA PHE A 111 17.90 14.47 -11.26
C PHE A 111 16.54 14.43 -10.52
N LEU A 112 15.84 13.29 -10.60
CA LEU A 112 14.52 13.13 -9.99
C LEU A 112 14.57 12.83 -8.51
N LYS A 113 15.66 12.20 -8.06
CA LYS A 113 15.77 11.72 -6.69
C LYS A 113 15.55 12.81 -5.63
N PRO A 114 16.20 13.99 -5.71
CA PRO A 114 15.96 15.02 -4.71
C PRO A 114 14.55 15.61 -4.76
N MET A 115 13.90 15.56 -5.92
CA MET A 115 12.54 16.09 -6.08
C MET A 115 11.47 15.17 -5.54
N LEU A 116 11.66 13.85 -5.68
CA LEU A 116 10.62 12.87 -5.39
C LEU A 116 10.84 12.10 -4.09
N SER A 117 12.04 12.16 -3.50
CA SER A 117 12.33 11.37 -2.29
C SER A 117 11.39 11.68 -1.13
N LYS A 118 11.17 12.96 -0.83
CA LYS A 118 10.29 13.32 0.28
C LYS A 118 8.83 13.00 -0.01
N PRO A 119 8.27 13.37 -1.17
CA PRO A 119 6.89 12.99 -1.49
C PRO A 119 6.64 11.48 -1.46
N LEU A 120 7.59 10.69 -1.95
CA LEU A 120 7.44 9.24 -1.94
C LEU A 120 7.54 8.66 -0.53
N GLN A 121 8.47 9.17 0.28
CA GLN A 121 8.58 8.73 1.67
C GLN A 121 7.33 9.10 2.47
N ASP A 122 6.84 10.32 2.32
CA ASP A 122 5.61 10.75 2.98
C ASP A 122 4.41 9.93 2.51
N GLY A 123 4.36 9.63 1.22
CA GLY A 123 3.29 8.84 0.63
C GLY A 123 3.25 7.42 1.18
N ILE A 124 4.39 6.76 1.28
CA ILE A 124 4.42 5.38 1.78
C ILE A 124 4.08 5.31 3.27
N ASN A 125 4.49 6.30 4.06
CA ASN A 125 4.11 6.38 5.47
C ASN A 125 2.60 6.59 5.61
N LYS A 126 2.03 7.46 4.77
CA LYS A 126 0.60 7.72 4.80
C LYS A 126 -0.21 6.48 4.39
N ALA A 127 0.28 5.75 3.38
CA ALA A 127 -0.36 4.50 2.96
C ALA A 127 -0.34 3.48 4.10
N ALA A 128 0.77 3.36 4.81
CA ALA A 128 0.87 2.45 5.94
C ALA A 128 -0.10 2.84 7.07
N ASP A 129 -0.22 4.14 7.35
CA ASP A 129 -1.18 4.63 8.35
C ASP A 129 -2.60 4.27 7.97
N MET A 130 -2.96 4.45 6.70
CA MET A 130 -4.29 4.14 6.20
C MET A 130 -4.59 2.64 6.31
N LEU A 131 -3.65 1.80 5.91
CA LEU A 131 -3.83 0.35 5.97
C LEU A 131 -3.89 -0.16 7.40
N ALA A 132 -3.21 0.50 8.33
CA ALA A 132 -3.27 0.14 9.75
C ALA A 132 -4.64 0.43 10.36
N GLN A 133 -5.43 1.31 9.76
CA GLN A 133 -6.73 1.71 10.28
C GLN A 133 -7.90 0.95 9.65
N VAL A 134 -7.65 0.09 8.68
CA VAL A 134 -8.70 -0.70 8.04
C VAL A 134 -9.31 -1.66 9.06
N PRO A 135 -10.66 -1.71 9.17
CA PRO A 135 -11.33 -2.64 10.09
C PRO A 135 -11.41 -4.04 9.49
N TYR A 136 -10.31 -4.77 9.53
CA TYR A 136 -10.19 -6.06 8.86
C TYR A 136 -11.23 -7.09 9.31
N ASN A 137 -11.67 -7.03 10.55
CA ASN A 137 -12.68 -7.96 11.07
C ASN A 137 -14.09 -7.64 10.58
N GLU A 138 -14.33 -6.47 10.01
CA GLU A 138 -15.65 -6.09 9.48
C GLU A 138 -15.81 -6.41 8.00
N ILE A 139 -14.74 -6.78 7.32
CA ILE A 139 -14.75 -7.00 5.87
C ILE A 139 -15.09 -8.44 5.52
N LYS A 140 -14.78 -9.37 6.37
CA LYS A 140 -15.00 -10.80 6.15
C LYS A 140 -15.76 -11.47 7.26
#